data_17e8eecdc6ef38e77e75ab4c328e16b6
#
_entry.id   17e8eecdc6ef38e77e75ab4c328e16b6
#
_cell.length_a   1.000
_cell.length_b   1.000
_cell.length_c   1.000
_cell.angle_alpha   90.00
_cell.angle_beta   90.00
_cell.angle_gamma   90.00
#
_symmetry.space_group_name_H-M   'P 1'
#
loop_
_entity.id
_entity.type
_entity.pdbx_description
1 polymer ?
#
loop_
_entity_poly.entity_id
_entity_poly.type
_entity_poly.pdbx_seq_one_letter_code
_entity_poly.pdbx_strand_id
1 'polypeptide(L)' 'MLVVSYKKLWKLLIDRDMNKQDLQVLAKISPSSVAKLSKHQNASMDVLLKICSALRVNVEDIMEFVPGEDKREEGTTK' A
#
# COMPACT_ATOMS: atom_id res chain seq x y z
N MET A 1 -3.70 -3.62 17.72
CA MET A 1 -3.00 -4.40 16.71
C MET A 1 -2.61 -3.52 15.54
N LEU A 2 -1.46 -3.79 14.93
CA LEU A 2 -1.03 -3.00 13.77
C LEU A 2 -1.69 -3.48 12.50
N VAL A 3 -1.95 -2.53 11.63
CA VAL A 3 -2.47 -2.82 10.28
C VAL A 3 -1.58 -2.11 9.28
N VAL A 4 -1.64 -2.54 8.04
CA VAL A 4 -0.82 -1.94 6.99
C VAL A 4 -1.51 -0.69 6.45
N SER A 5 -0.71 0.32 6.11
CA SER A 5 -1.18 1.53 5.45
C SER A 5 -0.32 1.79 4.22
N TYR A 6 -0.95 2.10 3.10
CA TYR A 6 -0.25 2.40 1.85
C TYR A 6 -0.36 3.89 1.49
N LYS A 7 -0.62 4.73 2.46
CA LYS A 7 -0.72 6.17 2.20
C LYS A 7 0.55 6.72 1.56
N LYS A 8 1.69 6.21 1.99
CA LYS A 8 2.97 6.64 1.42
C LYS A 8 3.05 6.34 -0.07
N LEU A 9 2.52 5.18 -0.48
CA LEU A 9 2.50 4.81 -1.89
C LEU A 9 1.68 5.80 -2.70
N TRP A 10 0.49 6.13 -2.20
CA TRP A 10 -0.39 7.05 -2.93
C TRP A 10 0.21 8.45 -3.02
N LYS A 11 0.86 8.92 -1.97
CA LYS A 11 1.57 10.19 -1.99
C LYS A 11 2.72 10.16 -3.00
N LEU A 12 3.46 9.08 -3.04
CA LEU A 12 4.57 8.93 -3.98
C LEU A 12 4.07 8.99 -5.41
N LEU A 13 2.95 8.34 -5.70
CA LEU A 13 2.37 8.39 -7.04
C LEU A 13 1.97 9.82 -7.42
N ILE A 14 1.36 10.54 -6.49
CA ILE A 14 0.98 11.93 -6.72
C ILE A 14 2.23 12.77 -7.04
N ASP A 15 3.29 12.58 -6.27
CA ASP A 15 4.55 13.30 -6.49
C ASP A 15 5.16 13.01 -7.85
N ARG A 16 4.87 11.85 -8.42
CA ARG A 16 5.41 11.43 -9.71
C ARG A 16 4.39 11.59 -10.84
N ASP A 17 3.28 12.27 -10.58
CA ASP A 17 2.21 12.47 -11.57
C ASP A 17 1.70 11.15 -12.13
N MET A 18 1.56 10.14 -11.27
CA MET A 18 1.07 8.82 -11.66
C MET A 18 -0.26 8.55 -10.99
N ASN A 19 -1.12 7.81 -11.67
CA ASN A 19 -2.36 7.31 -11.06
C ASN A 19 -2.23 5.81 -10.81
N LYS A 20 -3.30 5.22 -10.26
CA LYS A 20 -3.27 3.79 -9.92
C LYS A 20 -3.12 2.90 -11.15
N GLN A 21 -3.70 3.31 -12.26
CA GLN A 21 -3.58 2.55 -13.49
C GLN A 21 -2.15 2.58 -14.02
N ASP A 22 -1.48 3.73 -13.90
CA ASP A 22 -0.07 3.83 -14.28
C ASP A 22 0.79 2.89 -13.46
N LEU A 23 0.50 2.80 -12.16
CA LEU A 23 1.22 1.89 -11.28
C LEU A 23 0.98 0.44 -11.70
N GLN A 24 -0.27 0.11 -12.01
CA GLN A 24 -0.63 -1.25 -12.43
C GLN A 24 0.18 -1.67 -13.65
N VAL A 25 0.26 -0.80 -14.63
CA VAL A 25 0.99 -1.08 -15.87
C VAL A 25 2.49 -1.17 -15.61
N LEU A 26 3.03 -0.19 -14.89
CA LEU A 26 4.46 -0.10 -14.66
C LEU A 26 4.97 -1.28 -13.81
N ALA A 27 4.26 -1.62 -12.76
CA ALA A 27 4.65 -2.71 -11.87
C ALA A 27 4.18 -4.07 -12.36
N LYS A 28 3.35 -4.10 -13.39
CA LYS A 28 2.82 -5.35 -13.96
C LYS A 28 2.08 -6.17 -12.92
N ILE A 29 1.22 -5.51 -12.18
CA ILE A 29 0.37 -6.16 -11.17
C ILE A 29 -1.08 -6.16 -11.65
N SER A 30 -1.89 -7.05 -11.07
CA SER A 30 -3.27 -7.19 -11.49
C SER A 30 -4.17 -6.08 -10.93
N PRO A 31 -5.32 -5.83 -11.56
CA PRO A 31 -6.28 -4.89 -11.00
C PRO A 31 -6.73 -5.25 -9.59
N SER A 32 -6.83 -6.55 -9.29
CA SER A 32 -7.22 -6.98 -7.95
C SER A 32 -6.15 -6.63 -6.92
N SER A 33 -4.87 -6.67 -7.30
CA SER A 33 -3.79 -6.24 -6.41
C SER A 33 -3.90 -4.75 -6.11
N VAL A 34 -4.18 -3.94 -7.11
CA VAL A 34 -4.36 -2.50 -6.92
C VAL A 34 -5.57 -2.24 -6.01
N ALA A 35 -6.65 -3.01 -6.19
CA ALA A 35 -7.83 -2.87 -5.34
C ALA A 35 -7.50 -3.17 -3.87
N LYS A 36 -6.70 -4.20 -3.62
CA LYS A 36 -6.27 -4.52 -2.25
C LYS A 36 -5.46 -3.39 -1.64
N LEU A 37 -4.55 -2.81 -2.41
CA LEU A 37 -3.76 -1.68 -1.95
C LEU A 37 -4.64 -0.49 -1.63
N SER A 38 -5.66 -0.25 -2.45
CA SER A 38 -6.59 0.86 -2.24
C SER A 38 -7.39 0.70 -0.96
N LYS A 39 -7.64 -0.54 -0.55
CA LYS A 39 -8.39 -0.84 0.67
C LYS A 39 -7.47 -1.08 1.87
N HIS A 40 -6.19 -0.83 1.70
CA HIS A 40 -5.19 -1.06 2.76
C HIS A 40 -5.23 -2.50 3.26
N GLN A 41 -5.42 -3.44 2.35
CA GLN A 41 -5.38 -4.86 2.67
C GLN A 41 -3.97 -5.39 2.47
N ASN A 42 -3.69 -6.55 3.06
CA ASN A 42 -2.37 -7.15 2.93
C ASN A 42 -2.09 -7.53 1.48
N ALA A 43 -0.93 -7.13 1.00
CA ALA A 43 -0.48 -7.50 -0.34
C ALA A 43 0.60 -8.57 -0.20
N SER A 44 0.74 -9.41 -1.23
CA SER A 44 1.78 -10.42 -1.21
C SER A 44 3.17 -9.77 -1.34
N MET A 45 4.17 -10.46 -0.88
CA MET A 45 5.54 -9.99 -1.02
C MET A 45 5.90 -9.79 -2.50
N ASP A 46 5.38 -10.65 -3.37
CA ASP A 46 5.63 -10.55 -4.81
C ASP A 46 5.12 -9.22 -5.36
N VAL A 47 3.92 -8.80 -4.96
CA VAL A 47 3.35 -7.53 -5.39
C VAL A 47 4.20 -6.38 -4.87
N LEU A 48 4.61 -6.44 -3.61
CA LEU A 48 5.43 -5.39 -3.00
C LEU A 48 6.78 -5.27 -3.72
N LEU A 49 7.39 -6.41 -4.04
CA LEU A 49 8.66 -6.41 -4.78
C LEU A 49 8.51 -5.78 -6.16
N LYS A 50 7.42 -6.08 -6.84
CA LYS A 50 7.17 -5.51 -8.17
C LYS A 50 6.99 -4.01 -8.10
N ILE A 51 6.25 -3.54 -7.10
CA ILE A 51 6.04 -2.09 -6.94
C ILE A 51 7.34 -1.38 -6.61
N CYS A 52 8.09 -1.92 -5.66
CA CYS A 52 9.36 -1.31 -5.27
C CYS A 52 10.35 -1.29 -6.42
N SER A 53 10.39 -2.37 -7.20
CA SER A 53 11.28 -2.43 -8.36
C SER A 53 10.89 -1.42 -9.42
N ALA A 54 9.58 -1.29 -9.67
CA ALA A 54 9.08 -0.37 -10.70
C ALA A 54 9.32 1.08 -10.32
N LEU A 55 9.13 1.43 -9.06
CA LEU A 55 9.29 2.79 -8.58
C LEU A 55 10.70 3.09 -8.07
N ARG A 56 11.53 2.07 -7.96
CA ARG A 56 12.92 2.17 -7.47
C ARG A 56 12.98 2.73 -6.07
N VAL A 57 12.18 2.16 -5.19
CA VAL A 57 12.11 2.56 -3.79
C VAL A 57 12.11 1.31 -2.91
N ASN A 58 12.24 1.52 -1.61
CA ASN A 58 12.14 0.45 -0.62
C ASN A 58 10.72 0.34 -0.12
N VAL A 59 10.42 -0.78 0.54
CA VAL A 59 9.08 -1.02 1.06
C VAL A 59 8.67 0.05 2.06
N GLU A 60 9.60 0.58 2.82
CA GLU A 60 9.30 1.64 3.80
C GLU A 60 8.85 2.94 3.14
N ASP A 61 9.11 3.10 1.85
CA ASP A 61 8.67 4.28 1.11
C ASP A 61 7.25 4.16 0.59
N ILE A 62 6.67 2.97 0.63
CA ILE A 62 5.34 2.73 0.07
C ILE A 62 4.33 2.25 1.11
N MET A 63 4.78 1.76 2.25
CA MET A 63 3.87 1.25 3.26
C MET A 63 4.46 1.44 4.65
N GLU A 64 3.59 1.32 5.64
CA GLU A 64 3.99 1.35 7.04
C GLU A 64 2.92 0.63 7.85
N PHE A 65 3.28 0.25 9.05
CA PHE A 65 2.32 -0.34 9.98
C PHE A 65 1.83 0.76 10.91
N VAL A 66 0.52 0.85 11.04
CA VAL A 66 -0.12 1.86 11.88
C VAL A 66 -1.07 1.16 12.84
N PRO A 67 -1.43 1.79 13.96
CA PRO A 67 -2.42 1.20 14.86
C PRO A 67 -3.74 0.98 14.13
N GLY A 68 -4.33 -0.22 14.32
CA GLY A 68 -5.62 -0.53 13.72
C GLY A 68 -6.75 0.18 14.42
N GLU A 69 -7.87 0.28 13.75
CA GLU A 69 -9.06 0.98 14.23
C GLU A 69 -9.92 0.10 15.08
N ASP A 70 -9.47 -0.58 15.84
CA ASP A 70 -10.28 -1.51 16.58
C ASP A 70 -11.46 -0.86 17.22
N LYS A 71 -11.73 -0.52 16.88
CA LYS A 71 -12.31 0.01 17.31
C LYS A 71 -12.74 -0.28 18.22
N ARG A 72 -12.30 -0.16 18.12
CA ARG A 72 -12.45 -0.39 18.63
C ARG A 72 -11.98 -0.63 19.43
N GLU A 73 -11.99 -0.61 19.51
CA GLU A 73 -11.57 -0.97 20.13
C GLU A 73 -11.19 -0.75 20.79
N GLU A 74 -11.56 -0.40 20.96
CA GLU A 74 -11.22 -0.30 21.49
C GLU A 74 -10.87 -0.28 22.08
N GLY A 75 -11.24 -0.26 22.39
CA GLY A 75 -11.00 -0.41 22.83
C GLY A 75 -10.47 -0.52 23.31
N THR A 76 -10.81 -0.57 23.40
CA THR A 76 -10.39 -0.84 23.79
C THR A 76 -9.63 -0.97 24.22
N THR A 77 -9.82 -0.81 24.37
CA THR A 77 -9.24 -0.99 24.75
C THR A 77 -8.65 -1.09 25.13
N LYS A 78 -8.83 -0.99 25.49
CA LYS A 78 -8.47 -1.16 25.75
C LYS A 78 -8.12 -1.41 25.95
#